data_2725cbf5bf1a4351f6d44539e4517528
#
_entry.id   2725cbf5bf1a4351f6d44539e4517528
#
_cell.length_a   1.000
_cell.length_b   1.000
_cell.length_c   1.000
_cell.angle_alpha   90.00
_cell.angle_beta   90.00
_cell.angle_gamma   90.00
#
_symmetry.space_group_name_H-M   'P 1'
#
loop_
_entity.id
_entity.type
_entity.pdbx_description
1 polymer ?
#
loop_
_entity_poly.entity_id
_entity_poly.type
_entity_poly.pdbx_seq_one_letter_code
_entity_poly.pdbx_strand_id
1 'polypeptide(L)'
;MKLYQVRKGQFVYYNNELHRVYSVKPLYKQSVHLIRLRDLTQHLTTAARVERYKPKSLDSFVFNRQLFTLCNDRKAEEGDYILITNPRPDSLDYYSLNEIEVVSTVENNGVVTTKLNGIRHSEYLLMVPGRKEDSHSIDYQDGENMLSKDLSTFESDQLEINHLNLEMPDIGDVYKKNNSDILIKTMVISIHGETIFLGGDIKLSKEELTNTSKWQFLYNIQDK
;
A
#
# COMPACT_ATOMS: atom_id res chain seq x y z
N MET A 1 16.20 -15.42 -6.22
CA MET A 1 15.42 -16.47 -6.96
C MET A 1 15.96 -16.69 -8.38
N LYS A 2 15.68 -17.85 -9.01
CA LYS A 2 15.88 -18.03 -10.47
C LYS A 2 14.68 -17.45 -11.24
N LEU A 3 14.88 -16.95 -12.47
CA LEU A 3 13.84 -16.24 -13.22
C LEU A 3 12.55 -17.06 -13.42
N TYR A 4 12.68 -18.36 -13.69
CA TYR A 4 11.53 -19.25 -13.89
C TYR A 4 10.68 -19.48 -12.61
N GLN A 5 11.20 -19.09 -11.44
CA GLN A 5 10.50 -19.17 -10.15
C GLN A 5 9.71 -17.91 -9.83
N VAL A 6 9.98 -16.80 -10.54
CA VAL A 6 9.28 -15.53 -10.33
C VAL A 6 8.01 -15.51 -11.19
N ARG A 7 6.88 -15.24 -10.56
CA ARG A 7 5.58 -15.15 -11.23
C ARG A 7 4.86 -13.86 -10.87
N LYS A 8 4.05 -13.37 -11.80
CA LYS A 8 3.14 -12.23 -11.55
C LYS A 8 2.30 -12.50 -10.30
N GLY A 9 2.12 -11.48 -9.48
CA GLY A 9 1.33 -11.51 -8.27
C GLY A 9 2.08 -11.98 -7.01
N GLN A 10 3.25 -12.59 -7.11
CA GLN A 10 4.00 -13.01 -5.93
C GLN A 10 4.44 -11.81 -5.10
N PHE A 11 4.36 -11.96 -3.77
CA PHE A 11 5.05 -11.07 -2.86
C PHE A 11 6.52 -11.47 -2.78
N VAL A 12 7.38 -10.48 -2.83
CA VAL A 12 8.83 -10.63 -2.78
C VAL A 12 9.46 -9.49 -1.99
N TYR A 13 10.57 -9.78 -1.32
CA TYR A 13 11.45 -8.74 -0.80
C TYR A 13 12.44 -8.31 -1.90
N TYR A 14 12.62 -7.02 -2.01
CA TYR A 14 13.64 -6.37 -2.82
C TYR A 14 14.18 -5.16 -2.05
N ASN A 15 15.49 -5.08 -1.87
CA ASN A 15 16.17 -4.12 -0.98
C ASN A 15 15.55 -4.12 0.44
N ASN A 16 15.22 -5.31 0.96
CA ASN A 16 14.59 -5.58 2.26
C ASN A 16 13.16 -5.02 2.44
N GLU A 17 12.56 -4.46 1.40
CA GLU A 17 11.17 -3.96 1.43
C GLU A 17 10.22 -4.90 0.68
N LEU A 18 8.96 -4.94 1.13
CA LEU A 18 7.92 -5.79 0.55
C LEU A 18 7.38 -5.22 -0.76
N HIS A 19 7.42 -6.04 -1.80
CA HIS A 19 6.94 -5.72 -3.14
C HIS A 19 6.02 -6.80 -3.66
N ARG A 20 5.20 -6.45 -4.65
CA ARG A 20 4.44 -7.40 -5.49
C ARG A 20 5.04 -7.44 -6.89
N VAL A 21 5.19 -8.63 -7.44
CA VAL A 21 5.61 -8.81 -8.83
C VAL A 21 4.48 -8.38 -9.77
N TYR A 22 4.68 -7.31 -10.49
CA TYR A 22 3.73 -6.79 -11.48
C TYR A 22 3.83 -7.56 -12.80
N SER A 23 5.05 -7.75 -13.31
CA SER A 23 5.29 -8.53 -14.53
C SER A 23 6.69 -9.13 -14.57
N VAL A 24 6.86 -10.16 -15.41
CA VAL A 24 8.15 -10.80 -15.70
C VAL A 24 8.36 -10.77 -17.21
N LYS A 25 9.49 -10.18 -17.64
CA LYS A 25 9.87 -10.01 -19.04
C LYS A 25 11.22 -10.70 -19.31
N PRO A 26 11.26 -11.98 -19.67
CA PRO A 26 12.49 -12.79 -19.73
C PRO A 26 13.56 -12.28 -20.69
N LEU A 27 13.18 -11.54 -21.74
CA LEU A 27 14.11 -11.03 -22.74
C LEU A 27 14.84 -9.74 -22.35
N TYR A 28 14.51 -9.16 -21.18
CA TYR A 28 15.12 -7.92 -20.72
C TYR A 28 16.17 -8.16 -19.65
N LYS A 29 17.24 -7.34 -19.64
CA LYS A 29 18.30 -7.39 -18.63
C LYS A 29 17.74 -7.22 -17.21
N GLN A 30 16.81 -6.31 -17.01
CA GLN A 30 16.00 -6.18 -15.79
C GLN A 30 14.64 -6.83 -16.04
N SER A 31 14.57 -8.12 -15.77
CA SER A 31 13.45 -8.99 -16.19
C SER A 31 12.25 -8.99 -15.24
N VAL A 32 12.38 -8.41 -14.04
CA VAL A 32 11.34 -8.39 -13.02
C VAL A 32 10.90 -6.96 -12.74
N HIS A 33 9.62 -6.70 -12.98
CA HIS A 33 8.97 -5.45 -12.67
C HIS A 33 8.20 -5.61 -11.36
N LEU A 34 8.46 -4.75 -10.39
CA LEU A 34 7.93 -4.78 -9.04
C LEU A 34 7.10 -3.53 -8.76
N ILE A 35 6.12 -3.68 -7.87
CA ILE A 35 5.42 -2.56 -7.24
C ILE A 35 5.64 -2.70 -5.74
N ARG A 36 6.20 -1.68 -5.10
CA ARG A 36 6.35 -1.60 -3.65
C ARG A 36 4.97 -1.39 -3.03
N LEU A 37 4.61 -2.18 -2.02
CA LEU A 37 3.25 -2.13 -1.46
C LEU A 37 2.99 -0.86 -0.67
N ARG A 38 4.00 -0.34 0.01
CA ARG A 38 3.89 0.81 0.90
C ARG A 38 3.36 2.08 0.21
N ASP A 39 3.82 2.35 -1.00
CA ASP A 39 3.58 3.62 -1.73
C ASP A 39 3.29 3.43 -3.22
N LEU A 40 3.16 2.18 -3.68
CA LEU A 40 2.88 1.78 -5.05
C LEU A 40 3.97 2.20 -6.07
N THR A 41 5.16 2.57 -5.61
CA THR A 41 6.29 2.89 -6.50
C THR A 41 6.75 1.67 -7.29
N GLN A 42 7.18 1.92 -8.53
CA GLN A 42 7.59 0.86 -9.46
C GLN A 42 9.10 0.71 -9.50
N HIS A 43 9.58 -0.53 -9.50
CA HIS A 43 10.98 -0.87 -9.57
C HIS A 43 11.25 -1.94 -10.63
N LEU A 44 12.39 -1.82 -11.32
CA LEU A 44 12.89 -2.82 -12.24
C LEU A 44 14.13 -3.49 -11.66
N THR A 45 14.15 -4.82 -11.67
CA THR A 45 15.26 -5.59 -11.09
C THR A 45 15.46 -6.94 -11.80
N THR A 46 16.38 -7.73 -11.29
CA THR A 46 16.63 -9.10 -11.76
C THR A 46 16.07 -10.11 -10.75
N ALA A 47 15.74 -11.32 -11.22
CA ALA A 47 15.23 -12.37 -10.34
C ALA A 47 16.21 -12.78 -9.22
N ALA A 48 17.52 -12.59 -9.43
CA ALA A 48 18.53 -12.91 -8.41
C ALA A 48 18.45 -11.98 -7.17
N ARG A 49 17.90 -10.77 -7.32
CA ARG A 49 17.85 -9.74 -6.28
C ARG A 49 16.53 -9.75 -5.48
N VAL A 50 15.65 -10.70 -5.75
CA VAL A 50 14.35 -10.80 -5.06
C VAL A 50 14.25 -12.10 -4.28
N GLU A 51 13.60 -12.03 -3.12
CA GLU A 51 13.28 -13.18 -2.28
C GLU A 51 11.77 -13.31 -2.12
N ARG A 52 11.25 -14.54 -2.27
CA ARG A 52 9.81 -14.80 -2.25
C ARG A 52 9.26 -14.76 -0.84
N TYR A 53 8.14 -14.11 -0.68
CA TYR A 53 7.30 -14.17 0.51
C TYR A 53 5.91 -14.72 0.19
N LYS A 54 5.30 -15.44 1.14
CA LYS A 54 3.92 -15.92 1.03
C LYS A 54 3.11 -15.35 2.21
N PRO A 55 2.15 -14.46 1.95
CA PRO A 55 1.30 -13.88 3.00
C PRO A 55 0.53 -14.94 3.78
N LYS A 56 0.38 -14.68 5.08
CA LYS A 56 -0.33 -15.54 6.03
C LYS A 56 -1.31 -14.69 6.85
N SER A 57 -2.23 -15.36 7.54
CA SER A 57 -3.06 -14.70 8.55
C SER A 57 -2.18 -14.11 9.65
N LEU A 58 -2.56 -12.95 10.18
CA LEU A 58 -1.84 -12.11 11.13
C LEU A 58 -0.57 -11.41 10.59
N ASP A 59 -0.24 -11.57 9.31
CA ASP A 59 0.73 -10.68 8.68
C ASP A 59 0.18 -9.26 8.60
N SER A 60 0.99 -8.27 8.98
CA SER A 60 0.65 -6.86 8.84
C SER A 60 1.66 -6.15 7.94
N PHE A 61 1.17 -5.26 7.09
CA PHE A 61 1.99 -4.49 6.16
C PHE A 61 1.29 -3.19 5.76
N VAL A 62 2.08 -2.24 5.31
CA VAL A 62 1.56 -0.98 4.76
C VAL A 62 1.23 -1.19 3.28
N PHE A 63 0.00 -0.88 2.90
CA PHE A 63 -0.47 -0.83 1.53
C PHE A 63 -1.06 0.54 1.26
N ASN A 64 -0.58 1.20 0.21
CA ASN A 64 -1.00 2.54 -0.16
C ASN A 64 -1.07 3.50 1.05
N ARG A 65 0.05 3.58 1.79
CA ARG A 65 0.23 4.44 2.98
C ARG A 65 -0.71 4.13 4.17
N GLN A 66 -1.40 3.01 4.17
CA GLN A 66 -2.26 2.57 5.26
C GLN A 66 -1.83 1.20 5.77
N LEU A 67 -1.75 1.05 7.09
CA LEU A 67 -1.43 -0.23 7.74
C LEU A 67 -2.64 -1.16 7.72
N PHE A 68 -2.40 -2.41 7.34
CA PHE A 68 -3.41 -3.48 7.35
C PHE A 68 -2.86 -4.74 8.01
N THR A 69 -3.74 -5.50 8.65
CA THR A 69 -3.47 -6.84 9.14
C THR A 69 -4.34 -7.85 8.40
N LEU A 70 -3.75 -8.93 7.92
CA LEU A 70 -4.45 -10.01 7.24
C LEU A 70 -5.21 -10.88 8.25
N CYS A 71 -6.48 -11.11 8.01
CA CYS A 71 -7.36 -11.86 8.89
C CYS A 71 -8.23 -12.86 8.13
N ASN A 72 -8.58 -13.95 8.82
CA ASN A 72 -9.55 -14.93 8.35
C ASN A 72 -10.65 -15.23 9.38
N ASP A 73 -10.73 -14.42 10.45
CA ASP A 73 -11.61 -14.62 11.61
C ASP A 73 -13.01 -14.04 11.43
N ARG A 74 -13.22 -13.19 10.44
CA ARG A 74 -14.53 -12.67 10.04
C ARG A 74 -14.70 -12.65 8.54
N LYS A 75 -15.94 -12.59 8.09
CA LYS A 75 -16.28 -12.34 6.68
C LYS A 75 -16.03 -10.88 6.32
N ALA A 76 -15.74 -10.63 5.05
CA ALA A 76 -15.64 -9.28 4.52
C ALA A 76 -17.01 -8.60 4.49
N GLU A 77 -17.00 -7.29 4.62
CA GLU A 77 -18.14 -6.40 4.49
C GLU A 77 -17.96 -5.48 3.27
N GLU A 78 -19.02 -4.79 2.87
CA GLU A 78 -18.94 -3.81 1.78
C GLU A 78 -17.91 -2.69 2.12
N GLY A 79 -17.02 -2.38 1.19
CA GLY A 79 -15.94 -1.42 1.38
C GLY A 79 -14.65 -2.00 1.95
N ASP A 80 -14.65 -3.24 2.43
CA ASP A 80 -13.42 -3.89 2.92
C ASP A 80 -12.43 -4.16 1.78
N TYR A 81 -11.14 -4.09 2.10
CA TYR A 81 -10.08 -4.61 1.24
C TYR A 81 -9.86 -6.09 1.46
N ILE A 82 -9.65 -6.84 0.40
CA ILE A 82 -9.30 -8.26 0.42
C ILE A 82 -8.01 -8.52 -0.35
N LEU A 83 -7.17 -9.41 0.17
CA LEU A 83 -5.98 -9.93 -0.51
C LEU A 83 -6.26 -11.33 -1.04
N ILE A 84 -6.20 -11.53 -2.35
CA ILE A 84 -6.47 -12.82 -2.99
C ILE A 84 -5.25 -13.74 -2.82
N THR A 85 -5.38 -14.78 -2.00
CA THR A 85 -4.28 -15.70 -1.66
C THR A 85 -4.35 -17.06 -2.35
N ASN A 86 -5.54 -17.44 -2.86
CA ASN A 86 -5.76 -18.72 -3.51
C ASN A 86 -6.72 -18.57 -4.72
N PRO A 87 -6.32 -17.85 -5.78
CA PRO A 87 -7.21 -17.50 -6.89
C PRO A 87 -7.72 -18.72 -7.64
N ARG A 88 -9.02 -18.76 -7.89
CA ARG A 88 -9.73 -19.75 -8.72
C ARG A 88 -10.81 -19.04 -9.55
N PRO A 89 -10.41 -18.11 -10.46
CA PRO A 89 -11.36 -17.33 -11.22
C PRO A 89 -12.24 -18.23 -12.10
N ASP A 90 -13.52 -17.92 -12.15
CA ASP A 90 -14.44 -18.49 -13.11
C ASP A 90 -14.23 -17.84 -14.49
N SER A 91 -14.90 -18.33 -15.53
CA SER A 91 -14.60 -17.94 -16.93
C SER A 91 -14.76 -16.45 -17.25
N LEU A 92 -15.50 -15.70 -16.45
CA LEU A 92 -15.75 -14.28 -16.61
C LEU A 92 -14.95 -13.39 -15.64
N ASP A 93 -14.33 -13.99 -14.63
CA ASP A 93 -13.60 -13.27 -13.59
C ASP A 93 -12.13 -13.09 -13.97
N TYR A 94 -11.59 -11.91 -13.62
CA TYR A 94 -10.21 -11.57 -13.97
C TYR A 94 -9.44 -11.04 -12.77
N TYR A 95 -8.91 -11.97 -11.96
CA TYR A 95 -8.07 -11.63 -10.81
C TYR A 95 -6.89 -12.60 -10.66
N SER A 96 -5.88 -12.20 -9.94
CA SER A 96 -4.63 -12.94 -9.81
C SER A 96 -4.18 -13.06 -8.35
N LEU A 97 -3.19 -13.93 -8.12
CA LEU A 97 -2.55 -14.12 -6.81
C LEU A 97 -2.07 -12.79 -6.22
N ASN A 98 -2.34 -12.59 -4.92
CA ASN A 98 -2.00 -11.40 -4.14
C ASN A 98 -2.49 -10.09 -4.80
N GLU A 99 -3.57 -10.14 -5.53
CA GLU A 99 -4.28 -8.94 -5.97
C GLU A 99 -5.11 -8.42 -4.80
N ILE A 100 -5.08 -7.09 -4.62
CA ILE A 100 -5.87 -6.40 -3.61
C ILE A 100 -7.07 -5.79 -4.30
N GLU A 101 -8.26 -6.12 -3.80
CA GLU A 101 -9.53 -5.65 -4.35
C GLU A 101 -10.43 -5.12 -3.23
N VAL A 102 -11.37 -4.26 -3.60
CA VAL A 102 -12.38 -3.69 -2.68
C VAL A 102 -13.70 -4.43 -2.88
N VAL A 103 -14.31 -4.82 -1.79
CA VAL A 103 -15.64 -5.49 -1.78
C VAL A 103 -16.72 -4.47 -2.13
N SER A 104 -17.53 -4.80 -3.13
CA SER A 104 -18.72 -4.02 -3.52
C SER A 104 -19.99 -4.58 -2.91
N THR A 105 -20.15 -5.92 -2.94
CA THR A 105 -21.30 -6.59 -2.31
C THR A 105 -20.86 -7.93 -1.72
N VAL A 106 -21.58 -8.37 -0.69
CA VAL A 106 -21.34 -9.65 -0.01
C VAL A 106 -22.43 -10.65 -0.38
N GLU A 107 -22.01 -11.85 -0.76
CA GLU A 107 -22.88 -12.97 -1.09
C GLU A 107 -22.68 -14.13 -0.10
N ASN A 108 -23.56 -15.15 -0.16
CA ASN A 108 -23.48 -16.29 0.76
C ASN A 108 -22.14 -17.05 0.66
N ASN A 109 -21.60 -17.20 -0.55
CA ASN A 109 -20.42 -18.03 -0.84
C ASN A 109 -19.15 -17.21 -1.13
N GLY A 110 -19.26 -15.88 -1.16
CA GLY A 110 -18.15 -15.03 -1.55
C GLY A 110 -18.50 -13.55 -1.50
N VAL A 111 -17.78 -12.78 -2.29
CA VAL A 111 -17.97 -11.34 -2.45
C VAL A 111 -17.91 -11.00 -3.93
N VAL A 112 -18.56 -9.92 -4.33
CA VAL A 112 -18.33 -9.26 -5.63
C VAL A 112 -17.54 -8.00 -5.36
N THR A 113 -16.49 -7.79 -6.14
CA THR A 113 -15.59 -6.64 -5.97
C THR A 113 -16.00 -5.46 -6.85
N THR A 114 -15.42 -4.30 -6.61
CA THR A 114 -15.63 -3.10 -7.44
C THR A 114 -15.19 -3.28 -8.89
N LYS A 115 -14.37 -4.31 -9.18
CA LYS A 115 -13.99 -4.72 -10.55
C LYS A 115 -14.94 -5.75 -11.16
N LEU A 116 -16.07 -6.03 -10.49
CA LEU A 116 -17.07 -7.02 -10.88
C LEU A 116 -16.56 -8.47 -10.88
N ASN A 117 -15.51 -8.78 -10.13
CA ASN A 117 -15.04 -10.15 -9.95
C ASN A 117 -15.80 -10.83 -8.82
N GLY A 118 -16.29 -12.05 -9.05
CA GLY A 118 -16.86 -12.93 -8.03
C GLY A 118 -15.75 -13.73 -7.34
N ILE A 119 -15.53 -13.53 -6.03
CA ILE A 119 -14.43 -14.15 -5.29
C ILE A 119 -14.99 -14.92 -4.09
N ARG A 120 -14.68 -16.20 -3.99
CA ARG A 120 -15.17 -17.06 -2.89
C ARG A 120 -14.45 -16.74 -1.59
N HIS A 121 -15.11 -16.93 -0.46
CA HIS A 121 -14.52 -16.69 0.88
C HIS A 121 -13.23 -17.49 1.13
N SER A 122 -13.03 -18.63 0.47
CA SER A 122 -11.80 -19.45 0.60
C SER A 122 -10.61 -18.96 -0.24
N GLU A 123 -10.80 -17.91 -1.04
CA GLU A 123 -9.80 -17.44 -2.00
C GLU A 123 -9.03 -16.22 -1.51
N TYR A 124 -9.48 -15.57 -0.43
CA TYR A 124 -8.89 -14.34 0.06
C TYR A 124 -8.64 -14.35 1.57
N LEU A 125 -7.78 -13.44 2.02
CA LEU A 125 -7.69 -12.97 3.40
C LEU A 125 -8.22 -11.54 3.45
N LEU A 126 -8.95 -11.23 4.53
CA LEU A 126 -9.44 -9.88 4.78
C LEU A 126 -8.30 -8.97 5.20
N MET A 127 -8.25 -7.76 4.68
CA MET A 127 -7.31 -6.72 5.08
C MET A 127 -7.99 -5.79 6.08
N VAL A 128 -7.77 -6.00 7.37
CA VAL A 128 -8.35 -5.16 8.43
C VAL A 128 -7.43 -3.97 8.67
N PRO A 129 -7.95 -2.72 8.63
CA PRO A 129 -7.14 -1.55 8.95
C PRO A 129 -6.55 -1.62 10.36
N GLY A 130 -5.31 -1.17 10.49
CA GLY A 130 -4.58 -1.15 11.74
C GLY A 130 -3.84 -2.43 12.06
N ARG A 131 -3.21 -2.45 13.25
CA ARG A 131 -2.46 -3.59 13.78
C ARG A 131 -3.36 -4.38 14.73
N LYS A 132 -3.39 -5.70 14.58
CA LYS A 132 -4.03 -6.59 15.56
C LYS A 132 -3.01 -7.05 16.60
N GLU A 133 -3.51 -7.36 17.78
CA GLU A 133 -2.77 -8.10 18.80
C GLU A 133 -2.24 -9.41 18.18
N ASP A 134 -1.01 -9.80 18.48
CA ASP A 134 -0.30 -10.94 17.87
C ASP A 134 0.02 -10.82 16.35
N SER A 135 -0.25 -9.69 15.71
CA SER A 135 0.18 -9.49 14.32
C SER A 135 1.68 -9.19 14.25
N HIS A 136 2.32 -9.62 13.17
CA HIS A 136 3.72 -9.32 12.89
C HIS A 136 3.88 -8.56 11.58
N SER A 137 4.72 -7.54 11.60
CA SER A 137 5.01 -6.72 10.42
C SER A 137 5.86 -7.49 9.43
N ILE A 138 5.49 -7.41 8.15
CA ILE A 138 6.24 -8.01 7.04
C ILE A 138 6.72 -6.96 6.03
N ASP A 139 6.67 -5.68 6.37
CA ASP A 139 7.10 -4.60 5.47
C ASP A 139 8.57 -4.70 5.07
N TYR A 140 9.38 -5.25 5.98
CA TYR A 140 10.82 -5.39 5.81
C TYR A 140 11.25 -6.83 6.04
N GLN A 141 12.24 -7.27 5.28
CA GLN A 141 12.95 -8.51 5.54
C GLN A 141 13.95 -8.28 6.67
N ASP A 142 13.77 -8.98 7.80
CA ASP A 142 14.75 -8.98 8.87
C ASP A 142 16.04 -9.63 8.35
N GLY A 143 17.08 -8.82 8.17
CA GLY A 143 18.43 -9.34 8.02
C GLY A 143 18.78 -10.08 9.30
N GLU A 144 19.37 -11.27 9.19
CA GLU A 144 19.93 -12.02 10.33
C GLU A 144 20.92 -11.12 11.10
N ASN A 145 20.41 -10.37 12.08
CA ASN A 145 21.09 -9.66 13.17
C ASN A 145 20.37 -8.37 13.55
N MET A 146 19.16 -8.47 14.06
CA MET A 146 18.69 -7.56 15.09
C MET A 146 17.93 -8.35 16.13
N LEU A 147 18.70 -8.97 17.04
CA LEU A 147 18.23 -9.41 18.34
C LEU A 147 17.54 -8.26 19.04
N SER A 148 16.28 -8.50 19.38
CA SER A 148 15.56 -7.84 20.47
C SER A 148 15.83 -6.32 20.62
N LYS A 149 15.09 -5.51 19.89
CA LYS A 149 14.75 -4.17 20.33
C LYS A 149 13.26 -4.13 20.64
N ASP A 150 13.03 -4.09 21.91
CA ASP A 150 11.84 -3.81 22.70
C ASP A 150 10.55 -3.43 21.97
N LEU A 151 9.49 -4.20 22.27
CA LEU A 151 8.09 -3.90 21.92
C LEU A 151 7.63 -2.48 22.35
N SER A 152 8.36 -1.84 23.27
CA SER A 152 8.03 -0.48 23.75
C SER A 152 8.36 0.64 22.76
N THR A 153 9.22 0.37 21.75
CA THR A 153 9.59 1.37 20.75
C THR A 153 8.56 1.42 19.60
N PHE A 154 7.76 0.36 19.41
CA PHE A 154 6.80 0.29 18.31
C PHE A 154 5.49 1.05 18.57
N GLU A 155 5.10 1.27 19.83
CA GLU A 155 3.95 2.12 20.14
C GLU A 155 4.25 3.61 19.88
N SER A 156 5.51 4.04 20.10
CA SER A 156 5.93 5.40 19.75
C SER A 156 6.07 5.59 18.23
N ASP A 157 6.56 4.55 17.51
CA ASP A 157 6.71 4.61 16.05
C ASP A 157 5.36 4.59 15.31
N GLN A 158 4.31 3.99 15.89
CA GLN A 158 2.96 4.06 15.30
C GLN A 158 2.34 5.46 15.41
N LEU A 159 2.61 6.17 16.50
CA LEU A 159 2.24 7.59 16.63
C LEU A 159 3.08 8.45 15.67
N GLU A 160 4.36 8.14 15.50
CA GLU A 160 5.23 8.83 14.54
C GLU A 160 4.90 8.47 13.09
N ILE A 161 4.55 7.21 12.76
CA ILE A 161 4.13 6.83 11.39
C ILE A 161 2.81 7.49 11.01
N ASN A 162 1.85 7.60 11.95
CA ASN A 162 0.63 8.37 11.70
C ASN A 162 0.89 9.87 11.59
N HIS A 163 1.88 10.42 12.31
CA HIS A 163 2.33 11.80 12.17
C HIS A 163 3.21 11.99 10.91
N LEU A 164 4.13 11.08 10.61
CA LEU A 164 5.01 11.16 9.43
C LEU A 164 4.25 11.01 8.10
N ASN A 165 3.14 10.25 8.07
CA ASN A 165 2.31 10.12 6.86
C ASN A 165 1.41 11.34 6.59
N LEU A 166 1.24 12.24 7.58
CA LEU A 166 0.58 13.55 7.41
C LEU A 166 1.58 14.68 7.09
N GLU A 167 2.89 14.44 7.23
CA GLU A 167 3.89 15.52 7.26
C GLU A 167 4.78 15.65 6.02
N MET A 168 4.70 14.75 5.05
CA MET A 168 5.53 14.83 3.83
C MET A 168 4.65 15.03 2.60
N PRO A 169 4.39 16.28 2.22
CA PRO A 169 3.68 16.58 0.98
C PRO A 169 4.41 16.00 -0.23
N ASP A 170 3.66 15.43 -1.17
CA ASP A 170 4.19 14.86 -2.40
C ASP A 170 3.63 15.59 -3.64
N ILE A 171 4.35 15.52 -4.75
CA ILE A 171 3.90 16.12 -6.01
C ILE A 171 2.59 15.45 -6.43
N GLY A 172 1.58 16.27 -6.75
CA GLY A 172 0.24 15.79 -7.07
C GLY A 172 -0.73 15.77 -5.90
N ASP A 173 -0.27 16.01 -4.66
CA ASP A 173 -1.14 16.16 -3.50
C ASP A 173 -2.03 17.41 -3.67
N VAL A 174 -3.31 17.23 -3.40
CA VAL A 174 -4.31 18.32 -3.47
C VAL A 174 -4.73 18.72 -2.05
N TYR A 175 -4.59 19.99 -1.77
CA TYR A 175 -4.93 20.61 -0.49
C TYR A 175 -6.05 21.64 -0.64
N LYS A 176 -6.84 21.77 0.42
CA LYS A 176 -7.83 22.84 0.61
C LYS A 176 -7.36 23.77 1.72
N LYS A 177 -7.39 25.07 1.48
CA LYS A 177 -7.11 26.07 2.53
C LYS A 177 -8.32 26.18 3.46
N ASN A 178 -8.07 26.05 4.76
CA ASN A 178 -9.07 26.24 5.79
C ASN A 178 -9.21 27.72 6.13
N ASN A 179 -10.34 28.13 6.67
CA ASN A 179 -10.58 29.50 7.17
C ASN A 179 -10.35 30.62 6.14
N SER A 180 -10.60 30.39 4.86
CA SER A 180 -10.63 31.43 3.85
C SER A 180 -12.06 31.64 3.37
N ASP A 181 -12.45 32.92 3.19
CA ASP A 181 -13.78 33.29 2.65
C ASP A 181 -14.00 32.77 1.22
N ILE A 182 -12.92 32.42 0.54
CA ILE A 182 -12.92 31.85 -0.80
C ILE A 182 -12.40 30.42 -0.73
N LEU A 183 -13.11 29.48 -1.35
CA LEU A 183 -12.67 28.08 -1.45
C LEU A 183 -11.39 27.99 -2.32
N ILE A 184 -10.23 27.94 -1.67
CA ILE A 184 -8.95 27.71 -2.33
C ILE A 184 -8.65 26.21 -2.27
N LYS A 185 -8.62 25.60 -3.46
CA LYS A 185 -8.19 24.20 -3.67
C LYS A 185 -7.01 24.23 -4.63
N THR A 186 -5.87 23.66 -4.21
CA THR A 186 -4.62 23.74 -4.98
C THR A 186 -3.82 22.44 -4.87
N MET A 187 -2.90 22.23 -5.79
CA MET A 187 -2.10 21.01 -5.91
C MET A 187 -0.63 21.31 -5.76
N VAL A 188 0.13 20.39 -5.15
CA VAL A 188 1.59 20.44 -5.11
C VAL A 188 2.14 20.19 -6.52
N ILE A 189 2.83 21.18 -7.06
CA ILE A 189 3.45 21.14 -8.41
C ILE A 189 4.91 20.71 -8.32
N SER A 190 5.66 21.24 -7.34
CA SER A 190 7.06 20.89 -7.13
C SER A 190 7.48 21.12 -5.69
N ILE A 191 8.54 20.40 -5.28
CA ILE A 191 9.13 20.48 -3.93
C ILE A 191 10.62 20.70 -4.09
N HIS A 192 11.15 21.75 -3.47
CA HIS A 192 12.56 22.09 -3.47
C HIS A 192 13.06 22.28 -2.03
N GLY A 193 13.64 21.21 -1.46
CA GLY A 193 14.05 21.19 -0.05
C GLY A 193 12.85 21.40 0.88
N GLU A 194 12.85 22.45 1.69
CA GLU A 194 11.75 22.80 2.61
C GLU A 194 10.66 23.65 1.95
N THR A 195 10.82 24.04 0.68
CA THR A 195 9.87 24.90 -0.03
C THR A 195 8.98 24.10 -0.96
N ILE A 196 7.67 24.30 -0.86
CA ILE A 196 6.63 23.66 -1.67
C ILE A 196 5.97 24.70 -2.57
N PHE A 197 5.85 24.38 -3.85
CA PHE A 197 5.16 25.19 -4.84
C PHE A 197 3.81 24.55 -5.15
N LEU A 198 2.76 25.32 -4.95
CA LEU A 198 1.38 24.93 -5.23
C LEU A 198 0.88 25.63 -6.50
N GLY A 199 -0.19 25.10 -7.09
CA GLY A 199 -0.90 25.76 -8.19
C GLY A 199 -1.41 27.14 -7.81
N GLY A 200 -1.41 28.09 -8.80
CA GLY A 200 -1.78 29.47 -8.57
C GLY A 200 -0.67 30.33 -7.93
N ASP A 201 0.60 29.99 -8.20
CA ASP A 201 1.80 30.70 -7.75
C ASP A 201 1.95 30.80 -6.22
N ILE A 202 1.33 29.88 -5.48
CA ILE A 202 1.42 29.81 -4.02
C ILE A 202 2.72 29.10 -3.65
N LYS A 203 3.50 29.73 -2.76
CA LYS A 203 4.75 29.20 -2.24
C LYS A 203 4.66 29.12 -0.73
N LEU A 204 4.91 27.93 -0.15
CA LEU A 204 4.81 27.66 1.28
C LEU A 204 6.02 26.85 1.76
N SER A 205 6.27 26.90 3.09
CA SER A 205 7.14 25.91 3.72
C SER A 205 6.40 24.59 3.95
N LYS A 206 7.14 23.49 4.12
CA LYS A 206 6.54 22.20 4.52
C LYS A 206 5.72 22.34 5.80
N GLU A 207 6.27 22.99 6.83
CA GLU A 207 5.58 23.24 8.10
C GLU A 207 4.26 23.98 7.93
N GLU A 208 4.20 24.93 7.01
CA GLU A 208 2.99 25.70 6.77
C GLU A 208 1.91 24.90 6.06
N LEU A 209 2.30 24.02 5.13
CA LEU A 209 1.37 23.16 4.40
C LEU A 209 0.86 22.00 5.28
N THR A 210 1.69 21.47 6.17
CA THR A 210 1.31 20.38 7.11
C THR A 210 0.50 20.89 8.31
N ASN A 211 0.40 22.20 8.49
CA ASN A 211 -0.45 22.78 9.54
C ASN A 211 -1.93 22.56 9.23
N THR A 212 -2.53 21.54 9.86
CA THR A 212 -3.92 21.12 9.66
C THR A 212 -4.96 22.21 10.00
N SER A 213 -4.59 23.22 10.78
CA SER A 213 -5.46 24.38 11.03
C SER A 213 -5.57 25.30 9.82
N LYS A 214 -4.55 25.33 8.96
CA LYS A 214 -4.48 26.19 7.75
C LYS A 214 -4.83 25.45 6.47
N TRP A 215 -4.36 24.20 6.35
CA TRP A 215 -4.50 23.39 5.16
C TRP A 215 -5.01 21.99 5.49
N GLN A 216 -5.90 21.48 4.64
CA GLN A 216 -6.42 20.12 4.70
C GLN A 216 -6.01 19.35 3.45
N PHE A 217 -5.32 18.22 3.63
CA PHE A 217 -5.09 17.27 2.54
C PHE A 217 -6.42 16.68 2.07
N LEU A 218 -6.62 16.54 0.78
CA LEU A 218 -7.81 15.95 0.18
C LEU A 218 -7.53 14.61 -0.49
N TYR A 219 -6.59 14.60 -1.43
CA TYR A 219 -6.18 13.40 -2.19
C TYR A 219 -4.94 13.71 -3.03
N ASN A 220 -4.26 12.66 -3.54
CA ASN A 220 -3.24 12.80 -4.57
C ASN A 220 -3.85 12.49 -5.95
N ILE A 221 -3.53 13.27 -6.98
CA ILE A 221 -4.06 13.08 -8.35
C ILE A 221 -3.55 11.81 -9.03
N GLN A 222 -2.44 11.25 -8.54
CA GLN A 222 -1.87 10.00 -9.05
C GLN A 222 -2.56 8.76 -8.46
N ASP A 223 -3.41 8.94 -7.46
CA ASP A 223 -4.17 7.88 -6.78
C ASP A 223 -5.51 7.55 -7.50
N LYS A 224 -5.72 8.04 -8.74
CA LYS A 224 -6.92 7.76 -9.54
C LYS A 224 -6.69 6.69 -10.58
#